data_44b6b7816e8bf3944f9212d7c90e08e0
#
_entry.id   44b6b7816e8bf3944f9212d7c90e08e0
#
_cell.length_a   1.000
_cell.length_b   1.000
_cell.length_c   1.000
_cell.angle_alpha   90.00
_cell.angle_beta   90.00
_cell.angle_gamma   90.00
#
_symmetry.space_group_name_H-M   'P 1'
#
loop_
_entity.id
_entity.type
_entity.pdbx_description
1 polymer ?
#
loop_
_entity_poly.entity_id
_entity_poly.type
_entity_poly.pdbx_seq_one_letter_code
_entity_poly.pdbx_strand_id
1 'polypeptide(L)'
;MRFCFLLAVLVSANALSDEAAHARKRWAESPYGPMLERILPPTFNAAHLPEAGSDGAKLARRYCVQCHNLPNPAMHEPARWPRVVDRMVVRMQGRGNMGTLMADMMAGVEAPSDEERIALLAYFRRNGQAPIDHARYPELERPSGEAFRLACSQCHVLPDPRRHTASEWRAVVARMQQNMQWMNRVVGSHPIQGEPQLRIEEINAFLAKYAKR
;
A
#
# COMPACT_ATOMS: atom_id res chain seq x y z
N MET A 1 -29.93 -27.00 29.68
CA MET A 1 -28.48 -27.00 29.41
C MET A 1 -28.20 -26.51 28.00
N ARG A 2 -28.02 -25.19 27.83
CA ARG A 2 -27.58 -24.57 26.55
C ARG A 2 -27.02 -23.19 26.89
N PHE A 3 -25.78 -23.14 27.34
CA PHE A 3 -24.99 -21.91 27.47
C PHE A 3 -23.54 -22.33 27.42
N CYS A 4 -22.91 -22.27 26.23
CA CYS A 4 -21.45 -22.25 26.08
C CYS A 4 -21.10 -22.21 24.59
N PHE A 5 -21.30 -21.06 23.90
CA PHE A 5 -20.71 -20.86 22.56
C PHE A 5 -20.70 -19.37 22.16
N LEU A 6 -20.20 -18.50 23.03
CA LEU A 6 -20.12 -17.07 22.68
C LEU A 6 -18.82 -16.36 23.13
N LEU A 7 -17.79 -17.11 23.56
CA LEU A 7 -16.55 -16.48 24.08
C LEU A 7 -15.32 -16.57 23.14
N ALA A 8 -15.42 -17.27 22.01
CA ALA A 8 -14.23 -17.52 21.18
C ALA A 8 -13.91 -16.46 20.10
N VAL A 9 -14.81 -15.49 19.86
CA VAL A 9 -14.65 -14.54 18.73
C VAL A 9 -13.98 -13.23 19.13
N LEU A 10 -13.91 -12.89 20.41
CA LEU A 10 -13.37 -11.61 20.87
C LEU A 10 -11.85 -11.55 21.06
N VAL A 11 -11.16 -12.69 21.10
CA VAL A 11 -9.71 -12.73 21.36
C VAL A 11 -8.88 -12.34 20.14
N SER A 12 -9.38 -12.58 18.92
CA SER A 12 -8.58 -12.35 17.69
C SER A 12 -8.48 -10.88 17.27
N ALA A 13 -9.41 -10.02 17.64
CA ALA A 13 -9.38 -8.61 17.26
C ALA A 13 -8.38 -7.79 18.10
N ASN A 14 -8.20 -8.16 19.37
CA ASN A 14 -7.28 -7.45 20.28
C ASN A 14 -5.82 -7.79 20.01
N ALA A 15 -5.48 -9.01 19.60
CA ALA A 15 -4.11 -9.39 19.31
C ALA A 15 -3.51 -8.64 18.10
N LEU A 16 -4.33 -8.35 17.07
CA LEU A 16 -3.89 -7.63 15.88
C LEU A 16 -3.66 -6.13 16.09
N SER A 17 -4.32 -5.52 17.11
CA SER A 17 -4.07 -4.14 17.50
C SER A 17 -2.77 -4.00 18.30
N ASP A 18 -2.36 -5.06 18.98
CA ASP A 18 -1.21 -5.07 19.88
C ASP A 18 0.12 -5.11 19.10
N GLU A 19 0.21 -5.92 18.04
CA GLU A 19 1.43 -6.02 17.21
C GLU A 19 1.77 -4.72 16.49
N ALA A 20 0.78 -4.02 15.94
CA ALA A 20 0.99 -2.72 15.33
C ALA A 20 1.38 -1.65 16.37
N ALA A 21 0.83 -1.71 17.59
CA ALA A 21 1.19 -0.84 18.69
C ALA A 21 2.61 -1.12 19.19
N HIS A 22 2.98 -2.39 19.31
CA HIS A 22 4.35 -2.81 19.66
C HIS A 22 5.39 -2.35 18.62
N ALA A 23 5.09 -2.50 17.33
CA ALA A 23 5.97 -2.03 16.27
C ALA A 23 6.18 -0.51 16.33
N ARG A 24 5.11 0.26 16.53
CA ARG A 24 5.18 1.72 16.66
C ARG A 24 5.95 2.15 17.89
N LYS A 25 5.72 1.51 19.04
CA LYS A 25 6.45 1.79 20.29
C LYS A 25 7.94 1.55 20.09
N ARG A 26 8.32 0.41 19.55
CA ARG A 26 9.72 0.08 19.24
C ARG A 26 10.38 1.10 18.32
N TRP A 27 9.65 1.64 17.35
CA TRP A 27 10.16 2.68 16.48
C TRP A 27 10.29 4.04 17.17
N ALA A 28 9.31 4.41 17.97
CA ALA A 28 9.37 5.65 18.75
C ALA A 28 10.56 5.65 19.74
N GLU A 29 10.89 4.48 20.28
CA GLU A 29 12.03 4.28 21.18
C GLU A 29 13.38 4.12 20.45
N SER A 30 13.35 3.88 19.12
CA SER A 30 14.56 3.80 18.29
C SER A 30 15.21 5.17 18.10
N PRO A 31 16.56 5.27 18.11
CA PRO A 31 17.24 6.51 17.76
C PRO A 31 16.95 7.00 16.34
N TYR A 32 16.40 6.13 15.51
CA TYR A 32 15.99 6.44 14.14
C TYR A 32 14.52 6.85 14.00
N GLY A 33 13.73 6.79 15.07
CA GLY A 33 12.29 7.09 15.05
C GLY A 33 11.94 8.40 14.34
N PRO A 34 12.54 9.55 14.71
CA PRO A 34 12.24 10.82 14.05
C PRO A 34 12.59 10.86 12.55
N MET A 35 13.61 10.11 12.13
CA MET A 35 13.94 9.97 10.72
C MET A 35 12.91 9.10 9.99
N LEU A 36 12.53 7.98 10.60
CA LEU A 36 11.57 7.03 10.02
C LEU A 36 10.19 7.68 9.82
N GLU A 37 9.71 8.46 10.79
CA GLU A 37 8.46 9.22 10.65
C GLU A 37 8.45 10.16 9.43
N ARG A 38 9.61 10.74 9.10
CA ARG A 38 9.73 11.63 7.94
C ARG A 38 9.78 10.90 6.61
N ILE A 39 10.41 9.72 6.58
CA ILE A 39 10.67 8.99 5.32
C ILE A 39 9.67 7.88 5.02
N LEU A 40 8.88 7.45 5.99
CA LEU A 40 7.86 6.42 5.74
C LEU A 40 6.64 7.01 5.02
N PRO A 41 6.11 6.27 4.02
CA PRO A 41 4.89 6.70 3.34
C PRO A 41 3.70 6.74 4.30
N PRO A 42 2.67 7.55 3.99
CA PRO A 42 1.44 7.53 4.75
C PRO A 42 0.87 6.11 4.88
N THR A 43 0.38 5.75 6.06
CA THR A 43 -0.24 4.44 6.30
C THR A 43 -1.51 4.27 5.47
N PHE A 44 -1.64 3.13 4.81
CA PHE A 44 -2.91 2.71 4.23
C PHE A 44 -3.87 2.29 5.36
N ASN A 45 -5.10 2.78 5.33
CA ASN A 45 -6.08 2.44 6.35
C ASN A 45 -6.49 0.97 6.23
N ALA A 46 -6.25 0.19 7.28
CA ALA A 46 -6.55 -1.24 7.32
C ALA A 46 -8.04 -1.57 7.08
N ALA A 47 -8.95 -0.64 7.41
CA ALA A 47 -10.38 -0.80 7.12
C ALA A 47 -10.69 -0.78 5.62
N HIS A 48 -9.81 -0.22 4.80
CA HIS A 48 -9.97 -0.16 3.35
C HIS A 48 -9.22 -1.29 2.62
N LEU A 49 -8.63 -2.24 3.34
CA LEU A 49 -8.04 -3.41 2.69
C LEU A 49 -9.13 -4.18 1.92
N PRO A 50 -8.89 -4.52 0.67
CA PRO A 50 -9.79 -5.41 -0.04
C PRO A 50 -9.90 -6.74 0.70
N GLU A 51 -11.07 -7.36 0.69
CA GLU A 51 -11.31 -8.63 1.40
C GLU A 51 -10.83 -8.60 2.86
N ALA A 52 -11.15 -7.52 3.61
CA ALA A 52 -10.59 -7.24 4.93
C ALA A 52 -10.73 -8.38 5.97
N GLY A 53 -11.71 -9.27 5.79
CA GLY A 53 -11.92 -10.47 6.62
C GLY A 53 -11.10 -11.70 6.18
N SER A 54 -10.45 -11.68 5.02
CA SER A 54 -9.68 -12.82 4.50
C SER A 54 -8.40 -13.05 5.33
N ASP A 55 -7.90 -14.29 5.30
CA ASP A 55 -6.66 -14.63 6.01
C ASP A 55 -5.47 -13.86 5.44
N GLY A 56 -5.41 -13.65 4.12
CA GLY A 56 -4.37 -12.83 3.51
C GLY A 56 -4.37 -11.38 3.99
N ALA A 57 -5.56 -10.78 4.20
CA ALA A 57 -5.66 -9.42 4.76
C ALA A 57 -5.25 -9.39 6.24
N LYS A 58 -5.59 -10.42 7.02
CA LYS A 58 -5.13 -10.57 8.42
C LYS A 58 -3.62 -10.70 8.49
N LEU A 59 -3.03 -11.55 7.64
CA LEU A 59 -1.58 -11.73 7.56
C LEU A 59 -0.87 -10.44 7.13
N ALA A 60 -1.44 -9.67 6.18
CA ALA A 60 -0.88 -8.38 5.80
C ALA A 60 -0.86 -7.40 6.98
N ARG A 61 -1.94 -7.35 7.78
CA ARG A 61 -1.98 -6.54 9.01
C ARG A 61 -0.99 -7.02 10.07
N ARG A 62 -0.75 -8.32 10.19
CA ARG A 62 0.19 -8.88 11.16
C ARG A 62 1.63 -8.59 10.77
N TYR A 63 2.01 -8.94 9.56
CA TYR A 63 3.42 -8.93 9.17
C TYR A 63 3.88 -7.61 8.58
N CYS A 64 3.07 -6.94 7.76
CA CYS A 64 3.53 -5.76 7.03
C CYS A 64 3.69 -4.51 7.90
N VAL A 65 3.05 -4.44 9.06
CA VAL A 65 3.11 -3.28 9.97
C VAL A 65 4.26 -3.35 10.97
N GLN A 66 4.99 -4.45 11.02
CA GLN A 66 6.06 -4.64 12.02
C GLN A 66 7.28 -3.73 11.79
N CYS A 67 7.51 -3.28 10.56
CA CYS A 67 8.70 -2.53 10.18
C CYS A 67 8.39 -1.19 9.51
N HIS A 68 7.24 -1.06 8.90
CA HIS A 68 6.81 0.16 8.21
C HIS A 68 5.28 0.18 8.09
N ASN A 69 4.77 1.23 7.49
CA ASN A 69 3.33 1.41 7.30
C ASN A 69 2.72 0.33 6.42
N LEU A 70 1.44 0.01 6.68
CA LEU A 70 0.68 -0.97 5.90
C LEU A 70 0.65 -0.59 4.42
N PRO A 71 1.11 -1.47 3.52
CA PRO A 71 1.07 -1.19 2.09
C PRO A 71 -0.34 -1.36 1.52
N ASN A 72 -0.68 -0.51 0.54
CA ASN A 72 -1.87 -0.74 -0.27
C ASN A 72 -1.59 -1.87 -1.28
N PRO A 73 -2.40 -2.95 -1.34
CA PRO A 73 -2.23 -4.00 -2.35
C PRO A 73 -2.21 -3.48 -3.79
N ALA A 74 -2.96 -2.41 -4.08
CA ALA A 74 -2.97 -1.76 -5.39
C ALA A 74 -1.71 -0.89 -5.69
N MET A 75 -0.71 -0.89 -4.81
CA MET A 75 0.56 -0.18 -5.02
C MET A 75 1.39 -0.83 -6.14
N HIS A 76 1.24 -2.12 -6.37
CA HIS A 76 1.97 -2.86 -7.39
C HIS A 76 1.06 -3.76 -8.21
N GLU A 77 1.54 -4.09 -9.40
CA GLU A 77 0.93 -5.13 -10.24
C GLU A 77 1.03 -6.51 -9.57
N PRO A 78 0.10 -7.43 -9.89
CA PRO A 78 0.14 -8.81 -9.40
C PRO A 78 1.48 -9.50 -9.61
N ALA A 79 2.13 -9.28 -10.75
CA ALA A 79 3.40 -9.88 -11.11
C ALA A 79 4.60 -9.36 -10.29
N ARG A 80 4.50 -8.15 -9.72
CA ARG A 80 5.57 -7.54 -8.92
C ARG A 80 5.56 -7.98 -7.46
N TRP A 81 4.40 -8.34 -6.93
CA TRP A 81 4.23 -8.68 -5.52
C TRP A 81 5.11 -9.84 -5.02
N PRO A 82 5.33 -10.94 -5.77
CA PRO A 82 6.22 -11.99 -5.31
C PRO A 82 7.61 -11.47 -4.93
N ARG A 83 8.22 -10.68 -5.80
CA ARG A 83 9.54 -10.10 -5.54
C ARG A 83 9.56 -9.16 -4.33
N VAL A 84 8.46 -8.42 -4.09
CA VAL A 84 8.35 -7.53 -2.93
C VAL A 84 8.22 -8.33 -1.64
N VAL A 85 7.27 -9.27 -1.59
CA VAL A 85 7.01 -10.09 -0.38
C VAL A 85 8.23 -10.94 -0.04
N ASP A 86 8.83 -11.65 -1.00
CA ASP A 86 10.00 -12.50 -0.75
C ASP A 86 11.17 -11.69 -0.20
N ARG A 87 11.41 -10.49 -0.72
CA ARG A 87 12.44 -9.60 -0.19
C ARG A 87 12.15 -9.16 1.25
N MET A 88 10.88 -8.88 1.59
CA MET A 88 10.51 -8.54 2.97
C MET A 88 10.68 -9.74 3.90
N VAL A 89 10.26 -10.93 3.49
CA VAL A 89 10.42 -12.17 4.27
C VAL A 89 11.91 -12.46 4.55
N VAL A 90 12.78 -12.33 3.54
CA VAL A 90 14.24 -12.50 3.74
C VAL A 90 14.76 -11.53 4.80
N ARG A 91 14.30 -10.27 4.80
CA ARG A 91 14.68 -9.28 5.82
C ARG A 91 14.13 -9.63 7.20
N MET A 92 12.86 -10.03 7.30
CA MET A 92 12.23 -10.46 8.56
C MET A 92 12.97 -11.65 9.18
N GLN A 93 13.57 -12.50 8.36
CA GLN A 93 14.41 -13.62 8.79
C GLN A 93 15.83 -13.20 9.17
N GLY A 94 16.13 -11.90 9.23
CA GLY A 94 17.46 -11.39 9.54
C GLY A 94 18.51 -11.68 8.45
N ARG A 95 18.07 -11.98 7.23
CA ARG A 95 18.95 -12.32 6.10
C ARG A 95 19.05 -11.16 5.09
N GLY A 96 20.11 -11.16 4.32
CA GLY A 96 20.39 -10.13 3.32
C GLY A 96 21.43 -9.11 3.79
N ASN A 97 21.82 -8.21 2.88
CA ASN A 97 22.74 -7.12 3.21
C ASN A 97 21.97 -6.02 3.95
N MET A 98 22.05 -6.07 5.27
CA MET A 98 21.38 -5.13 6.16
C MET A 98 22.44 -4.28 6.87
N GLY A 99 22.47 -2.98 6.57
CA GLY A 99 23.23 -2.04 7.41
C GLY A 99 22.66 -1.95 8.83
N THR A 100 23.34 -1.26 9.73
CA THR A 100 22.98 -1.15 11.15
C THR A 100 21.52 -0.75 11.36
N LEU A 101 21.05 0.27 10.64
CA LEU A 101 19.66 0.73 10.70
C LEU A 101 18.65 -0.39 10.42
N MET A 102 18.90 -1.19 9.37
CA MET A 102 18.00 -2.28 9.02
C MET A 102 18.06 -3.43 10.04
N ALA A 103 19.24 -3.70 10.60
CA ALA A 103 19.39 -4.71 11.65
C ALA A 103 18.57 -4.33 12.89
N ASP A 104 18.65 -3.07 13.31
CA ASP A 104 17.87 -2.55 14.44
C ASP A 104 16.37 -2.59 14.16
N MET A 105 15.95 -2.23 12.94
CA MET A 105 14.54 -2.30 12.54
C MET A 105 13.99 -3.72 12.52
N MET A 106 14.83 -4.71 12.20
CA MET A 106 14.42 -6.13 12.11
C MET A 106 14.49 -6.86 13.44
N ALA A 107 15.10 -6.28 14.47
CA ALA A 107 15.20 -6.90 15.80
C ALA A 107 13.80 -7.21 16.37
N GLY A 108 13.54 -8.47 16.68
CA GLY A 108 12.27 -8.93 17.23
C GLY A 108 11.09 -8.94 16.24
N VAL A 109 11.36 -8.85 14.93
CA VAL A 109 10.34 -8.99 13.88
C VAL A 109 10.07 -10.48 13.64
N GLU A 110 8.80 -10.86 13.58
CA GLU A 110 8.38 -12.20 13.18
C GLU A 110 8.30 -12.33 11.66
N ALA A 111 8.80 -13.46 11.14
CA ALA A 111 8.64 -13.81 9.73
C ALA A 111 7.45 -14.77 9.55
N PRO A 112 6.70 -14.67 8.45
CA PRO A 112 5.65 -15.63 8.15
C PRO A 112 6.21 -17.03 7.87
N SER A 113 5.43 -18.08 8.18
CA SER A 113 5.70 -19.43 7.70
C SER A 113 5.62 -19.51 6.17
N ASP A 114 6.03 -20.62 5.59
CA ASP A 114 5.92 -20.81 4.13
C ASP A 114 4.47 -20.82 3.67
N GLU A 115 3.55 -21.42 4.43
CA GLU A 115 2.12 -21.44 4.16
C GLU A 115 1.53 -20.02 4.25
N GLU A 116 1.88 -19.26 5.29
CA GLU A 116 1.44 -17.88 5.46
C GLU A 116 2.00 -16.98 4.35
N ARG A 117 3.26 -17.19 3.93
CA ARG A 117 3.86 -16.49 2.79
C ARG A 117 3.10 -16.77 1.49
N ILE A 118 2.72 -18.02 1.24
CA ILE A 118 1.90 -18.38 0.08
C ILE A 118 0.55 -17.69 0.13
N ALA A 119 -0.11 -17.67 1.29
CA ALA A 119 -1.40 -16.99 1.47
C ALA A 119 -1.30 -15.48 1.27
N LEU A 120 -0.23 -14.84 1.80
CA LEU A 120 0.09 -13.44 1.57
C LEU A 120 0.29 -13.14 0.07
N LEU A 121 1.07 -13.95 -0.62
CA LEU A 121 1.32 -13.80 -2.05
C LEU A 121 0.02 -13.92 -2.87
N ALA A 122 -0.81 -14.91 -2.56
CA ALA A 122 -2.11 -15.10 -3.20
C ALA A 122 -3.00 -13.86 -3.00
N TYR A 123 -3.03 -13.32 -1.79
CA TYR A 123 -3.79 -12.12 -1.46
C TYR A 123 -3.31 -10.89 -2.24
N PHE A 124 -2.01 -10.59 -2.19
CA PHE A 124 -1.45 -9.42 -2.87
C PHE A 124 -1.55 -9.52 -4.39
N ARG A 125 -1.37 -10.72 -4.96
CA ARG A 125 -1.56 -10.94 -6.42
C ARG A 125 -3.00 -10.73 -6.84
N ARG A 126 -3.98 -11.23 -6.08
CA ARG A 126 -5.39 -11.07 -6.38
C ARG A 126 -5.86 -9.61 -6.26
N ASN A 127 -5.31 -8.88 -5.32
CA ASN A 127 -5.69 -7.51 -5.01
C ASN A 127 -4.71 -6.46 -5.57
N GLY A 128 -3.72 -6.90 -6.33
CA GLY A 128 -2.79 -6.04 -7.04
C GLY A 128 -3.49 -5.19 -8.10
N GLN A 129 -2.84 -4.13 -8.51
CA GLN A 129 -3.37 -3.24 -9.54
C GLN A 129 -3.21 -3.87 -10.92
N ALA A 130 -4.33 -4.24 -11.54
CA ALA A 130 -4.32 -4.63 -12.94
C ALA A 130 -4.03 -3.41 -13.82
N PRO A 131 -3.16 -3.56 -14.87
CA PRO A 131 -2.95 -2.51 -15.84
C PRO A 131 -4.24 -2.19 -16.60
N ILE A 132 -4.36 -0.93 -17.01
CA ILE A 132 -5.47 -0.48 -17.84
C ILE A 132 -5.40 -1.13 -19.24
N ASP A 133 -6.54 -1.50 -19.77
CA ASP A 133 -6.65 -1.87 -21.19
C ASP A 133 -6.77 -0.60 -22.03
N HIS A 134 -5.67 -0.19 -22.66
CA HIS A 134 -5.59 1.04 -23.45
C HIS A 134 -6.62 1.09 -24.59
N ALA A 135 -6.97 -0.06 -25.17
CA ALA A 135 -7.95 -0.12 -26.26
C ALA A 135 -9.35 0.37 -25.85
N ARG A 136 -9.68 0.28 -24.57
CA ARG A 136 -10.96 0.77 -24.03
C ARG A 136 -11.01 2.27 -23.82
N TYR A 137 -9.89 2.94 -23.87
CA TYR A 137 -9.76 4.35 -23.50
C TYR A 137 -8.99 5.13 -24.58
N PRO A 138 -9.55 5.31 -25.78
CA PRO A 138 -8.85 5.96 -26.90
C PRO A 138 -8.46 7.41 -26.62
N GLU A 139 -9.07 8.02 -25.58
CA GLU A 139 -8.71 9.36 -25.15
C GLU A 139 -7.47 9.45 -24.27
N LEU A 140 -6.91 8.32 -23.85
CA LEU A 140 -5.63 8.31 -23.12
C LEU A 140 -4.51 8.99 -23.89
N GLU A 141 -4.53 8.85 -25.21
CA GLU A 141 -3.53 9.44 -26.12
C GLU A 141 -3.93 10.85 -26.61
N ARG A 142 -5.03 11.40 -26.09
CA ARG A 142 -5.53 12.76 -26.41
C ARG A 142 -5.30 13.71 -25.22
N PRO A 143 -5.34 15.03 -25.44
CA PRO A 143 -5.15 16.01 -24.36
C PRO A 143 -6.05 15.78 -23.15
N SER A 144 -7.30 15.31 -23.36
CA SER A 144 -8.24 15.00 -22.28
C SER A 144 -7.79 13.87 -21.35
N GLY A 145 -7.03 12.90 -21.84
CA GLY A 145 -6.49 11.78 -21.04
C GLY A 145 -5.04 11.96 -20.63
N GLU A 146 -4.35 12.91 -21.22
CA GLU A 146 -2.94 13.15 -20.99
C GLU A 146 -2.61 13.45 -19.52
N ALA A 147 -3.40 14.29 -18.88
CA ALA A 147 -3.20 14.65 -17.48
C ALA A 147 -3.23 13.41 -16.58
N PHE A 148 -4.21 12.52 -16.80
CA PHE A 148 -4.31 11.25 -16.08
C PHE A 148 -3.13 10.33 -16.40
N ARG A 149 -2.80 10.16 -17.68
CA ARG A 149 -1.71 9.28 -18.13
C ARG A 149 -0.37 9.73 -17.55
N LEU A 150 0.01 11.00 -17.70
CA LEU A 150 1.30 11.52 -17.26
C LEU A 150 1.42 11.51 -15.73
N ALA A 151 0.37 11.88 -15.00
CA ALA A 151 0.41 11.90 -13.54
C ALA A 151 0.43 10.50 -12.94
N CYS A 152 -0.46 9.61 -13.38
CA CYS A 152 -0.66 8.32 -12.70
C CYS A 152 0.38 7.26 -13.11
N SER A 153 1.04 7.39 -14.26
CA SER A 153 2.08 6.43 -14.68
C SER A 153 3.44 6.62 -14.02
N GLN A 154 3.64 7.69 -13.26
CA GLN A 154 4.94 8.00 -12.66
C GLN A 154 5.39 6.96 -11.61
N CYS A 155 4.46 6.37 -10.87
CA CYS A 155 4.77 5.49 -9.75
C CYS A 155 4.33 4.04 -9.94
N HIS A 156 3.30 3.80 -10.70
CA HIS A 156 2.73 2.48 -10.95
C HIS A 156 1.97 2.44 -12.28
N VAL A 157 1.51 1.27 -12.69
CA VAL A 157 0.67 1.13 -13.89
C VAL A 157 -0.63 1.93 -13.75
N LEU A 158 -1.13 2.42 -14.88
CA LEU A 158 -2.38 3.17 -14.90
C LEU A 158 -3.53 2.33 -14.36
N PRO A 159 -4.30 2.85 -13.39
CA PRO A 159 -5.47 2.14 -12.87
C PRO A 159 -6.63 2.21 -13.89
N ASP A 160 -7.41 1.14 -13.97
CA ASP A 160 -8.64 1.16 -14.77
C ASP A 160 -9.67 2.12 -14.13
N PRO A 161 -10.15 3.16 -14.84
CA PRO A 161 -11.15 4.10 -14.33
C PRO A 161 -12.44 3.44 -13.83
N ARG A 162 -12.78 2.26 -14.32
CA ARG A 162 -13.99 1.51 -13.93
C ARG A 162 -13.88 0.83 -12.57
N ARG A 163 -12.74 0.90 -11.89
CA ARG A 163 -12.57 0.31 -10.54
C ARG A 163 -13.35 1.05 -9.46
N HIS A 164 -13.60 2.33 -9.66
CA HIS A 164 -14.24 3.20 -8.68
C HIS A 164 -15.35 4.03 -9.33
N THR A 165 -16.29 4.50 -8.51
CA THR A 165 -17.23 5.54 -8.89
C THR A 165 -16.52 6.89 -9.02
N ALA A 166 -17.16 7.88 -9.62
CA ALA A 166 -16.57 9.22 -9.76
C ALA A 166 -16.28 9.89 -8.40
N SER A 167 -17.10 9.64 -7.39
CA SER A 167 -16.86 10.16 -6.03
C SER A 167 -15.67 9.48 -5.33
N GLU A 168 -15.55 8.16 -5.45
CA GLU A 168 -14.42 7.41 -4.90
C GLU A 168 -13.10 7.81 -5.56
N TRP A 169 -13.11 8.09 -6.88
CA TRP A 169 -11.93 8.55 -7.59
C TRP A 169 -11.38 9.86 -7.04
N ARG A 170 -12.25 10.80 -6.66
CA ARG A 170 -11.81 12.07 -6.04
C ARG A 170 -10.99 11.81 -4.77
N ALA A 171 -11.44 10.88 -3.92
CA ALA A 171 -10.71 10.49 -2.72
C ALA A 171 -9.38 9.80 -3.04
N VAL A 172 -9.34 8.95 -4.08
CA VAL A 172 -8.11 8.30 -4.55
C VAL A 172 -7.12 9.33 -5.07
N VAL A 173 -7.55 10.28 -5.91
CA VAL A 173 -6.68 11.34 -6.46
C VAL A 173 -6.12 12.23 -5.35
N ALA A 174 -6.95 12.63 -4.38
CA ALA A 174 -6.48 13.41 -3.23
C ALA A 174 -5.41 12.68 -2.41
N ARG A 175 -5.59 11.38 -2.17
CA ARG A 175 -4.58 10.54 -1.50
C ARG A 175 -3.28 10.43 -2.32
N MET A 176 -3.37 10.26 -3.64
CA MET A 176 -2.19 10.21 -4.51
C MET A 176 -1.43 11.55 -4.51
N GLN A 177 -2.12 12.66 -4.47
CA GLN A 177 -1.50 13.99 -4.32
C GLN A 177 -0.71 14.07 -3.01
N GLN A 178 -1.26 13.60 -1.89
CA GLN A 178 -0.54 13.53 -0.61
C GLN A 178 0.70 12.64 -0.68
N ASN A 179 0.59 11.48 -1.34
CA ASN A 179 1.72 10.57 -1.54
C ASN A 179 2.83 11.20 -2.39
N MET A 180 2.49 11.95 -3.43
CA MET A 180 3.47 12.68 -4.24
C MET A 180 4.18 13.78 -3.43
N GLN A 181 3.43 14.55 -2.64
CA GLN A 181 4.01 15.55 -1.74
C GLN A 181 4.95 14.93 -0.72
N TRP A 182 4.61 13.74 -0.20
CA TRP A 182 5.50 12.99 0.67
C TRP A 182 6.77 12.54 -0.07
N MET A 183 6.64 11.96 -1.27
CA MET A 183 7.80 11.54 -2.08
C MET A 183 8.75 12.69 -2.36
N ASN A 184 8.23 13.85 -2.74
CA ASN A 184 9.03 15.05 -3.01
C ASN A 184 9.81 15.50 -1.77
N ARG A 185 9.22 15.38 -0.57
CA ARG A 185 9.93 15.68 0.68
C ARG A 185 11.04 14.68 1.01
N VAL A 186 10.80 13.38 0.75
CA VAL A 186 11.73 12.30 1.12
C VAL A 186 12.92 12.24 0.17
N VAL A 187 12.66 12.36 -1.12
CA VAL A 187 13.71 12.28 -2.14
C VAL A 187 14.56 13.55 -2.19
N GLY A 188 14.11 14.61 -1.49
CA GLY A 188 14.84 15.90 -1.47
C GLY A 188 14.93 16.53 -2.86
N SER A 189 14.05 16.11 -3.76
CA SER A 189 14.02 16.61 -5.11
C SER A 189 13.59 18.08 -5.08
N HIS A 190 14.48 18.95 -5.46
CA HIS A 190 14.07 20.22 -6.03
C HIS A 190 13.12 19.91 -7.18
N PRO A 191 12.05 20.70 -7.38
CA PRO A 191 11.17 20.51 -8.55
C PRO A 191 12.04 20.40 -9.80
N ILE A 192 11.99 19.25 -10.46
CA ILE A 192 12.70 19.09 -11.73
C ILE A 192 12.02 20.07 -12.69
N GLN A 193 12.79 20.96 -13.31
CA GLN A 193 12.25 21.83 -14.35
C GLN A 193 11.57 20.97 -15.41
N GLY A 194 10.25 21.15 -15.58
CA GLY A 194 9.44 20.34 -16.48
C GLY A 194 8.67 19.19 -15.81
N GLU A 195 8.70 19.08 -14.47
CA GLU A 195 7.81 18.15 -13.77
C GLU A 195 6.34 18.48 -14.09
N PRO A 196 5.56 17.53 -14.59
CA PRO A 196 4.17 17.81 -14.95
C PRO A 196 3.39 18.19 -13.68
N GLN A 197 2.87 19.39 -13.65
CA GLN A 197 1.96 19.80 -12.58
C GLN A 197 0.73 18.89 -12.59
N LEU A 198 0.29 18.45 -11.40
CA LEU A 198 -0.93 17.66 -11.26
C LEU A 198 -2.13 18.54 -11.64
N ARG A 199 -2.65 18.30 -12.83
CA ARG A 199 -3.89 18.92 -13.32
C ARG A 199 -5.09 18.16 -12.74
N ILE A 200 -5.35 18.35 -11.44
CA ILE A 200 -6.31 17.57 -10.64
C ILE A 200 -7.71 17.58 -11.26
N GLU A 201 -8.16 18.71 -11.74
CA GLU A 201 -9.50 18.84 -12.34
C GLU A 201 -9.63 18.03 -13.63
N GLU A 202 -8.61 18.06 -14.49
CA GLU A 202 -8.58 17.27 -15.72
C GLU A 202 -8.51 15.77 -15.44
N ILE A 203 -7.69 15.36 -14.46
CA ILE A 203 -7.60 13.96 -14.01
C ILE A 203 -8.96 13.49 -13.51
N ASN A 204 -9.61 14.27 -12.65
CA ASN A 204 -10.93 13.93 -12.12
C ASN A 204 -12.00 13.90 -13.21
N ALA A 205 -11.97 14.81 -14.18
CA ALA A 205 -12.89 14.83 -15.31
C ALA A 205 -12.75 13.58 -16.18
N PHE A 206 -11.52 13.19 -16.52
CA PHE A 206 -11.25 11.96 -17.27
C PHE A 206 -11.74 10.71 -16.50
N LEU A 207 -11.36 10.60 -15.23
CA LEU A 207 -11.77 9.47 -14.39
C LEU A 207 -13.29 9.40 -14.23
N ALA A 208 -13.97 10.51 -13.99
CA ALA A 208 -15.43 10.56 -13.85
C ALA A 208 -16.15 10.14 -15.13
N LYS A 209 -15.62 10.47 -16.30
CA LYS A 209 -16.20 10.09 -17.60
C LYS A 209 -16.26 8.56 -17.76
N TYR A 210 -15.25 7.84 -17.29
CA TYR A 210 -15.12 6.41 -17.46
C TYR A 210 -15.36 5.60 -16.18
N ALA A 211 -15.70 6.27 -15.08
CA ALA A 211 -15.95 5.66 -13.79
C ALA A 211 -17.04 4.57 -13.83
N LYS A 212 -16.99 3.67 -12.85
CA LYS A 212 -18.09 2.75 -12.58
C LYS A 212 -19.36 3.54 -12.31
N ARG A 213 -20.46 3.12 -12.91
CA ARG A 213 -21.81 3.63 -12.64
C ARG A 213 -22.37 3.04 -11.36
#